data_e6feb4b13393f576359e64dc5b49c2ed
#
_entry.id   e6feb4b13393f576359e64dc5b49c2ed
#
_cell.length_a   1.000
_cell.length_b   1.000
_cell.length_c   1.000
_cell.angle_alpha   90.00
_cell.angle_beta   90.00
_cell.angle_gamma   90.00
#
_symmetry.space_group_name_H-M   'P 1'
#
loop_
_entity.id
_entity.type
_entity.pdbx_description
1 polymer ?
#
loop_
_entity_poly.entity_id
_entity_poly.type
_entity_poly.pdbx_seq_one_letter_code
_entity_poly.pdbx_strand_id
1 'polypeptide(L)'
;MINNPITSPLPRTSVSSSRSLSMNWRERGVGIARNIFGPVWVVAALLQWLPQFQNTFVAQVAAAKAGQPGLIQSWISFWANLVSVNPLLFARILATTESAIAILLILGLFSNLTSIVGIFLSLGIWSIPEGFGGPYLSGQTTDIGTAFPYAILFLVLLCLSAGRYYGVDSWLTPRLGRLGFLASGSLRRRRK
;
A
#
# COMPACT_ATOMS: atom_id res chain seq x y z
N MET A 1 -2.80 -78.81 16.54
CA MET A 1 -2.57 -77.61 17.35
C MET A 1 -1.64 -76.69 16.55
N ILE A 2 -2.17 -75.66 15.93
CA ILE A 2 -1.40 -74.73 15.08
C ILE A 2 -1.29 -73.45 15.86
N ASN A 3 -0.07 -73.12 16.31
CA ASN A 3 0.27 -71.89 17.02
C ASN A 3 0.32 -70.71 16.02
N ASN A 4 -0.57 -69.77 16.16
CA ASN A 4 -0.55 -68.51 15.45
C ASN A 4 0.49 -67.56 16.13
N PRO A 5 1.44 -66.99 15.42
CA PRO A 5 2.34 -65.98 15.98
C PRO A 5 1.60 -64.64 16.09
N ILE A 6 1.59 -64.12 17.28
CA ILE A 6 1.08 -62.78 17.62
C ILE A 6 1.98 -61.74 16.94
N THR A 7 1.50 -61.14 15.87
CA THR A 7 2.19 -59.98 15.28
C THR A 7 1.91 -58.76 16.16
N SER A 8 2.91 -58.37 16.93
CA SER A 8 2.91 -57.11 17.68
C SER A 8 2.87 -55.91 16.71
N PRO A 9 2.01 -54.92 16.88
CA PRO A 9 2.04 -53.75 16.03
C PRO A 9 3.31 -52.93 16.29
N LEU A 10 4.02 -52.63 15.20
CA LEU A 10 5.19 -51.75 15.26
C LEU A 10 4.83 -50.38 15.83
N PRO A 11 5.66 -49.78 16.69
CA PRO A 11 5.40 -48.47 17.23
C PRO A 11 5.39 -47.46 16.07
N ARG A 12 4.24 -46.75 15.92
CA ARG A 12 4.14 -45.58 15.04
C ARG A 12 5.11 -44.52 15.56
N THR A 13 6.27 -44.42 14.99
CA THR A 13 7.15 -43.27 15.15
C THR A 13 6.38 -42.06 14.60
N SER A 14 5.80 -41.31 15.50
CA SER A 14 5.31 -39.96 15.19
C SER A 14 6.52 -39.09 14.84
N VAL A 15 6.84 -39.04 13.53
CA VAL A 15 7.75 -38.05 13.00
C VAL A 15 7.03 -36.69 13.21
N SER A 16 7.24 -36.10 14.37
CA SER A 16 6.94 -34.70 14.57
C SER A 16 7.90 -33.92 13.69
N SER A 17 7.52 -33.69 12.44
CA SER A 17 8.19 -32.72 11.61
C SER A 17 8.00 -31.36 12.28
N SER A 18 8.92 -30.96 13.13
CA SER A 18 9.14 -29.58 13.49
C SER A 18 9.51 -28.85 12.19
N ARG A 19 8.49 -28.51 11.40
CA ARG A 19 8.62 -27.52 10.35
C ARG A 19 9.06 -26.24 11.05
N SER A 20 10.36 -26.03 11.16
CA SER A 20 10.90 -24.72 11.42
C SER A 20 10.29 -23.81 10.34
N LEU A 21 9.45 -22.88 10.76
CA LEU A 21 8.87 -21.84 9.89
C LEU A 21 10.02 -20.89 9.49
N SER A 22 10.98 -21.40 8.72
CA SER A 22 11.95 -20.54 8.07
C SER A 22 11.18 -19.72 7.03
N MET A 23 11.06 -18.44 7.29
CA MET A 23 10.43 -17.48 6.40
C MET A 23 11.14 -17.52 5.05
N ASN A 24 10.40 -17.82 3.97
CA ASN A 24 10.93 -17.91 2.62
C ASN A 24 11.57 -16.57 2.20
N TRP A 25 12.60 -16.58 1.38
CA TRP A 25 13.26 -15.37 0.88
C TRP A 25 12.28 -14.40 0.20
N ARG A 26 11.23 -14.92 -0.46
CA ARG A 26 10.14 -14.12 -1.06
C ARG A 26 9.34 -13.35 -0.02
N GLU A 27 9.02 -13.98 1.09
CA GLU A 27 8.30 -13.38 2.21
C GLU A 27 9.12 -12.27 2.85
N ARG A 28 10.43 -12.49 3.00
CA ARG A 28 11.36 -11.44 3.47
C ARG A 28 11.41 -10.27 2.49
N GLY A 29 11.47 -10.54 1.18
CA GLY A 29 11.50 -9.53 0.14
C GLY A 29 10.27 -8.60 0.18
N VAL A 30 9.08 -9.14 0.40
CA VAL A 30 7.84 -8.35 0.51
C VAL A 30 7.87 -7.42 1.73
N GLY A 31 8.31 -7.92 2.88
CA GLY A 31 8.46 -7.09 4.09
C GLY A 31 9.50 -5.99 3.93
N ILE A 32 10.63 -6.29 3.29
CA ILE A 32 11.69 -5.32 2.98
C ILE A 32 11.17 -4.26 2.00
N ALA A 33 10.50 -4.67 0.91
CA ALA A 33 9.93 -3.75 -0.07
C ALA A 33 8.98 -2.73 0.58
N ARG A 34 8.09 -3.19 1.48
CA ARG A 34 7.23 -2.29 2.26
C ARG A 34 8.04 -1.34 3.13
N ASN A 35 9.06 -1.85 3.83
CA ASN A 35 9.88 -1.04 4.73
C ASN A 35 10.74 -0.01 3.98
N ILE A 36 11.13 -0.27 2.74
CA ILE A 36 11.79 0.71 1.86
C ILE A 36 10.76 1.74 1.35
N PHE A 37 9.56 1.29 1.02
CA PHE A 37 8.51 2.16 0.49
C PHE A 37 8.00 3.18 1.52
N GLY A 38 8.02 2.82 2.82
CA GLY A 38 7.66 3.75 3.90
C GLY A 38 8.47 5.05 3.90
N PRO A 39 9.82 5.02 3.94
CA PRO A 39 10.67 6.20 3.82
C PRO A 39 10.43 7.03 2.57
N VAL A 40 10.08 6.44 1.42
CA VAL A 40 9.70 7.20 0.22
C VAL A 40 8.49 8.08 0.51
N TRP A 41 7.48 7.55 1.19
CA TRP A 41 6.30 8.30 1.59
C TRP A 41 6.57 9.33 2.71
N VAL A 42 7.57 9.07 3.58
CA VAL A 42 8.02 10.10 4.54
C VAL A 42 8.56 11.32 3.79
N VAL A 43 9.40 11.12 2.79
CA VAL A 43 9.96 12.24 2.00
C VAL A 43 8.83 12.98 1.28
N ALA A 44 7.91 12.27 0.62
CA ALA A 44 6.74 12.87 -0.03
C ALA A 44 5.94 13.72 0.96
N ALA A 45 5.57 13.14 2.12
CA ALA A 45 4.83 13.85 3.15
C ALA A 45 5.54 15.11 3.67
N LEU A 46 6.86 15.03 3.92
CA LEU A 46 7.64 16.19 4.38
C LEU A 46 7.61 17.32 3.36
N LEU A 47 7.72 17.01 2.06
CA LEU A 47 7.62 18.01 0.99
C LEU A 47 6.25 18.67 0.93
N GLN A 48 5.17 17.93 1.22
CA GLN A 48 3.80 18.45 1.25
C GLN A 48 3.56 19.42 2.43
N TRP A 49 4.30 19.29 3.53
CA TRP A 49 4.23 20.21 4.67
C TRP A 49 4.97 21.52 4.45
N LEU A 50 5.79 21.63 3.41
CA LEU A 50 6.51 22.87 3.12
C LEU A 50 5.53 24.00 2.73
N PRO A 51 5.73 25.22 3.24
CA PRO A 51 4.88 26.39 2.88
C PRO A 51 4.83 26.62 1.37
N GLN A 52 5.92 26.38 0.66
CA GLN A 52 5.99 26.50 -0.79
C GLN A 52 4.95 25.61 -1.48
N PHE A 53 4.84 24.33 -1.09
CA PHE A 53 3.84 23.41 -1.65
C PHE A 53 2.42 23.89 -1.33
N GLN A 54 2.15 24.19 -0.05
CA GLN A 54 0.81 24.57 0.40
C GLN A 54 0.29 25.85 -0.28
N ASN A 55 1.18 26.81 -0.53
CA ASN A 55 0.83 28.08 -1.18
C ASN A 55 0.64 27.93 -2.70
N THR A 56 1.28 26.96 -3.33
CA THR A 56 1.21 26.75 -4.79
C THR A 56 0.30 25.58 -5.20
N PHE A 57 -0.32 24.90 -4.25
CA PHE A 57 -1.08 23.66 -4.47
C PHE A 57 -2.11 23.76 -5.60
N VAL A 58 -2.98 24.79 -5.55
CA VAL A 58 -4.00 25.01 -6.61
C VAL A 58 -3.37 25.33 -7.95
N ALA A 59 -2.29 26.12 -7.96
CA ALA A 59 -1.58 26.45 -9.18
C ALA A 59 -0.94 25.22 -9.82
N GLN A 60 -0.40 24.29 -9.02
CA GLN A 60 0.15 23.01 -9.50
C GLN A 60 -0.95 22.15 -10.13
N VAL A 61 -2.12 22.00 -9.46
CA VAL A 61 -3.26 21.27 -10.01
C VAL A 61 -3.74 21.92 -11.32
N ALA A 62 -3.87 23.24 -11.35
CA ALA A 62 -4.32 23.95 -12.53
C ALA A 62 -3.32 23.86 -13.71
N ALA A 63 -2.02 23.86 -13.44
CA ALA A 63 -0.98 23.74 -14.44
C ALA A 63 -1.00 22.39 -15.18
N ALA A 64 -1.46 21.33 -14.52
CA ALA A 64 -1.57 20.00 -15.13
C ALA A 64 -2.51 19.93 -16.34
N LYS A 65 -3.32 20.95 -16.59
CA LYS A 65 -4.19 21.06 -17.81
C LYS A 65 -3.43 21.36 -19.09
N ALA A 66 -2.24 21.93 -18.98
CA ALA A 66 -1.51 22.43 -20.14
C ALA A 66 -1.24 21.29 -21.15
N GLY A 67 -1.65 21.50 -22.41
CA GLY A 67 -1.44 20.54 -23.50
C GLY A 67 -2.31 19.27 -23.46
N GLN A 68 -3.18 19.09 -22.44
CA GLN A 68 -4.01 17.89 -22.31
C GLN A 68 -5.19 17.89 -23.28
N PRO A 69 -5.71 16.71 -23.68
CA PRO A 69 -6.98 16.59 -24.41
C PRO A 69 -8.16 17.14 -23.61
N GLY A 70 -9.19 17.64 -24.28
CA GLY A 70 -10.33 18.35 -23.67
C GLY A 70 -11.02 17.59 -22.53
N LEU A 71 -11.17 16.27 -22.62
CA LEU A 71 -11.75 15.45 -21.55
C LEU A 71 -10.91 15.50 -20.28
N ILE A 72 -9.59 15.37 -20.42
CA ILE A 72 -8.64 15.41 -19.29
C ILE A 72 -8.59 16.85 -18.72
N GLN A 73 -8.59 17.87 -19.57
CA GLN A 73 -8.69 19.27 -19.11
C GLN A 73 -9.94 19.50 -18.28
N SER A 74 -11.08 18.95 -18.68
CA SER A 74 -12.34 19.07 -17.92
C SER A 74 -12.25 18.38 -16.56
N TRP A 75 -11.66 17.19 -16.51
CA TRP A 75 -11.40 16.46 -15.26
C TRP A 75 -10.52 17.26 -14.30
N ILE A 76 -9.38 17.72 -14.77
CA ILE A 76 -8.45 18.50 -13.95
C ILE A 76 -9.10 19.83 -13.51
N SER A 77 -9.86 20.48 -14.41
CA SER A 77 -10.57 21.74 -14.09
C SER A 77 -11.60 21.55 -12.99
N PHE A 78 -12.35 20.45 -13.00
CA PHE A 78 -13.29 20.10 -11.94
C PHE A 78 -12.57 20.05 -10.58
N TRP A 79 -11.47 19.33 -10.50
CA TRP A 79 -10.69 19.21 -9.26
C TRP A 79 -10.01 20.50 -8.86
N ALA A 80 -9.45 21.26 -9.80
CA ALA A 80 -8.85 22.56 -9.53
C ALA A 80 -9.88 23.54 -8.92
N ASN A 81 -11.10 23.57 -9.47
CA ASN A 81 -12.19 24.38 -8.92
C ASN A 81 -12.61 23.94 -7.51
N LEU A 82 -12.72 22.62 -7.29
CA LEU A 82 -13.05 22.07 -5.98
C LEU A 82 -11.99 22.44 -4.94
N VAL A 83 -10.72 22.24 -5.26
CA VAL A 83 -9.60 22.53 -4.37
C VAL A 83 -9.47 24.02 -4.10
N SER A 84 -9.81 24.88 -5.06
CA SER A 84 -9.76 26.34 -4.93
C SER A 84 -10.73 26.90 -3.88
N VAL A 85 -11.76 26.15 -3.48
CA VAL A 85 -12.71 26.55 -2.42
C VAL A 85 -11.98 26.72 -1.07
N ASN A 86 -11.04 25.82 -0.75
CA ASN A 86 -10.22 25.94 0.44
C ASN A 86 -8.85 25.26 0.21
N PRO A 87 -7.92 25.95 -0.46
CA PRO A 87 -6.63 25.38 -0.87
C PRO A 87 -5.83 24.76 0.26
N LEU A 88 -5.77 25.50 1.38
CA LEU A 88 -4.98 25.09 2.54
C LEU A 88 -5.56 23.84 3.21
N LEU A 89 -6.88 23.71 3.27
CA LEU A 89 -7.53 22.52 3.80
C LEU A 89 -7.17 21.28 2.97
N PHE A 90 -7.31 21.36 1.64
CA PHE A 90 -7.00 20.23 0.75
C PHE A 90 -5.52 19.86 0.78
N ALA A 91 -4.62 20.86 0.77
CA ALA A 91 -3.18 20.61 0.89
C ALA A 91 -2.83 19.93 2.22
N ARG A 92 -3.44 20.34 3.33
CA ARG A 92 -3.22 19.71 4.64
C ARG A 92 -3.82 18.31 4.73
N ILE A 93 -5.01 18.07 4.15
CA ILE A 93 -5.58 16.72 4.07
C ILE A 93 -4.62 15.79 3.32
N LEU A 94 -4.10 16.23 2.18
CA LEU A 94 -3.12 15.48 1.40
C LEU A 94 -1.87 15.17 2.23
N ALA A 95 -1.24 16.19 2.81
CA ALA A 95 -0.05 16.05 3.64
C ALA A 95 -0.27 15.11 4.84
N THR A 96 -1.42 15.23 5.52
CA THR A 96 -1.78 14.38 6.67
C THR A 96 -1.99 12.92 6.23
N THR A 97 -2.67 12.71 5.09
CA THR A 97 -2.92 11.36 4.56
C THR A 97 -1.61 10.69 4.16
N GLU A 98 -0.70 11.41 3.48
CA GLU A 98 0.62 10.88 3.13
C GLU A 98 1.47 10.57 4.37
N SER A 99 1.44 11.45 5.38
CA SER A 99 2.11 11.20 6.66
C SER A 99 1.57 9.95 7.36
N ALA A 100 0.26 9.77 7.37
CA ALA A 100 -0.36 8.58 7.94
C ALA A 100 0.06 7.31 7.18
N ILE A 101 0.01 7.33 5.85
CA ILE A 101 0.47 6.21 5.01
C ILE A 101 1.93 5.88 5.31
N ALA A 102 2.81 6.87 5.39
CA ALA A 102 4.23 6.67 5.68
C ALA A 102 4.45 5.95 7.02
N ILE A 103 3.80 6.44 8.09
CA ILE A 103 3.88 5.84 9.43
C ILE A 103 3.33 4.41 9.42
N LEU A 104 2.16 4.20 8.83
CA LEU A 104 1.50 2.90 8.78
C LEU A 104 2.29 1.87 7.97
N LEU A 105 2.94 2.29 6.87
CA LEU A 105 3.83 1.43 6.07
C LEU A 105 5.05 1.00 6.88
N ILE A 106 5.72 1.93 7.56
CA ILE A 106 6.92 1.62 8.37
C ILE A 106 6.57 0.66 9.49
N LEU A 107 5.48 0.93 10.22
CA LEU A 107 5.04 0.08 11.32
C LEU A 107 4.45 -1.25 10.82
N GLY A 108 4.02 -1.34 9.57
CA GLY A 108 3.25 -2.47 9.05
C GLY A 108 1.95 -2.67 9.83
N LEU A 109 1.23 -1.56 10.05
CA LEU A 109 0.00 -1.50 10.80
C LEU A 109 -1.16 -1.21 9.85
N PHE A 110 -2.28 -1.94 10.00
CA PHE A 110 -3.44 -1.86 9.11
C PHE A 110 -3.05 -1.93 7.63
N SER A 111 -2.14 -2.83 7.28
CA SER A 111 -1.48 -2.85 5.96
C SER A 111 -2.45 -2.98 4.80
N ASN A 112 -3.58 -3.69 4.95
CA ASN A 112 -4.59 -3.78 3.90
C ASN A 112 -5.29 -2.43 3.70
N LEU A 113 -5.71 -1.78 4.79
CA LEU A 113 -6.32 -0.45 4.73
C LEU A 113 -5.34 0.58 4.15
N THR A 114 -4.10 0.58 4.64
CA THR A 114 -3.03 1.47 4.15
C THR A 114 -2.80 1.28 2.65
N SER A 115 -2.76 0.03 2.17
CA SER A 115 -2.59 -0.25 0.75
C SER A 115 -3.79 0.22 -0.08
N ILE A 116 -5.01 0.01 0.39
CA ILE A 116 -6.23 0.48 -0.30
C ILE A 116 -6.24 2.02 -0.39
N VAL A 117 -6.01 2.71 0.73
CA VAL A 117 -5.93 4.17 0.75
C VAL A 117 -4.79 4.67 -0.15
N GLY A 118 -3.63 4.01 -0.10
CA GLY A 118 -2.47 4.32 -0.93
C GLY A 118 -2.76 4.17 -2.43
N ILE A 119 -3.50 3.12 -2.84
CA ILE A 119 -3.93 2.94 -4.24
C ILE A 119 -4.78 4.14 -4.68
N PHE A 120 -5.84 4.47 -3.92
CA PHE A 120 -6.73 5.56 -4.29
C PHE A 120 -6.01 6.91 -4.29
N LEU A 121 -5.16 7.18 -3.30
CA LEU A 121 -4.39 8.41 -3.25
C LEU A 121 -3.42 8.52 -4.43
N SER A 122 -2.67 7.47 -4.72
CA SER A 122 -1.73 7.45 -5.85
C SER A 122 -2.44 7.62 -7.19
N LEU A 123 -3.60 6.99 -7.40
CA LEU A 123 -4.42 7.19 -8.60
C LEU A 123 -4.99 8.61 -8.65
N GLY A 124 -5.36 9.20 -7.51
CA GLY A 124 -5.77 10.59 -7.42
C GLY A 124 -4.66 11.55 -7.84
N ILE A 125 -3.44 11.37 -7.29
CA ILE A 125 -2.27 12.16 -7.66
C ILE A 125 -1.93 11.97 -9.15
N TRP A 126 -1.95 10.73 -9.63
CA TRP A 126 -1.70 10.44 -11.04
C TRP A 126 -2.70 11.11 -11.99
N SER A 127 -4.00 11.04 -11.67
CA SER A 127 -5.05 11.55 -12.57
C SER A 127 -5.26 13.06 -12.48
N ILE A 128 -4.91 13.70 -11.37
CA ILE A 128 -5.20 15.13 -11.13
C ILE A 128 -3.94 15.97 -11.37
N PRO A 129 -2.96 16.08 -10.45
CA PRO A 129 -1.81 16.94 -10.67
C PRO A 129 -0.78 16.39 -11.67
N GLU A 130 -0.75 15.08 -11.96
CA GLU A 130 0.10 14.52 -13.01
C GLU A 130 -0.64 14.39 -14.35
N GLY A 131 -1.93 14.72 -14.45
CA GLY A 131 -2.71 14.70 -15.70
C GLY A 131 -2.64 13.35 -16.42
N PHE A 132 -2.71 12.23 -15.68
CA PHE A 132 -2.51 10.87 -16.19
C PHE A 132 -1.10 10.61 -16.76
N GLY A 133 -0.08 11.39 -16.34
CA GLY A 133 1.27 11.33 -16.89
C GLY A 133 1.45 12.06 -18.23
N GLY A 134 0.39 12.67 -18.77
CA GLY A 134 0.42 13.39 -20.05
C GLY A 134 0.77 14.88 -19.90
N PRO A 135 0.73 15.62 -21.02
CA PRO A 135 0.33 15.20 -22.36
C PRO A 135 1.38 14.29 -23.02
N TYR A 136 0.93 13.22 -23.71
CA TYR A 136 1.83 12.28 -24.40
C TYR A 136 2.27 12.85 -25.75
N LEU A 137 3.23 13.74 -25.71
CA LEU A 137 3.81 14.38 -26.89
C LEU A 137 5.12 13.71 -27.29
N SER A 138 5.27 13.40 -28.57
CA SER A 138 6.48 12.77 -29.09
C SER A 138 7.72 13.63 -28.77
N GLY A 139 8.74 12.99 -28.16
CA GLY A 139 9.98 13.62 -27.75
C GLY A 139 9.90 14.48 -26.47
N GLN A 140 8.74 14.58 -25.82
CA GLN A 140 8.58 15.37 -24.59
C GLN A 140 8.15 14.52 -23.40
N THR A 141 7.33 13.50 -23.62
CA THR A 141 6.84 12.61 -22.55
C THR A 141 7.62 11.31 -22.59
N THR A 142 8.23 10.94 -21.48
CA THR A 142 9.13 9.79 -21.36
C THR A 142 8.55 8.63 -20.57
N ASP A 143 7.53 8.88 -19.73
CA ASP A 143 6.92 7.85 -18.88
C ASP A 143 5.43 8.14 -18.58
N ILE A 144 4.81 7.23 -17.83
CA ILE A 144 3.39 7.27 -17.45
C ILE A 144 3.08 8.17 -16.24
N GLY A 145 4.08 8.84 -15.67
CA GLY A 145 3.97 9.58 -14.42
C GLY A 145 4.47 8.81 -13.20
N THR A 146 4.80 9.53 -12.14
CA THR A 146 5.48 8.98 -10.97
C THR A 146 4.54 8.29 -9.98
N ALA A 147 3.28 8.73 -9.87
CA ALA A 147 2.34 8.20 -8.90
C ALA A 147 1.69 6.88 -9.33
N PHE A 148 1.60 6.58 -10.63
CA PHE A 148 1.02 5.34 -11.11
C PHE A 148 1.80 4.08 -10.68
N PRO A 149 3.14 4.01 -10.76
CA PRO A 149 3.92 2.93 -10.18
C PRO A 149 3.68 2.72 -8.68
N TYR A 150 3.41 3.78 -7.92
CA TYR A 150 3.08 3.65 -6.50
C TYR A 150 1.74 2.95 -6.29
N ALA A 151 0.72 3.24 -7.11
CA ALA A 151 -0.55 2.52 -7.06
C ALA A 151 -0.36 1.01 -7.32
N ILE A 152 0.46 0.64 -8.30
CA ILE A 152 0.80 -0.76 -8.59
C ILE A 152 1.55 -1.38 -7.40
N LEU A 153 2.51 -0.68 -6.80
CA LEU A 153 3.24 -1.21 -5.66
C LEU A 153 2.32 -1.44 -4.45
N PHE A 154 1.40 -0.53 -4.16
CA PHE A 154 0.38 -0.75 -3.13
C PHE A 154 -0.50 -1.96 -3.43
N LEU A 155 -0.91 -2.16 -4.70
CA LEU A 155 -1.67 -3.33 -5.11
C LEU A 155 -0.89 -4.63 -4.87
N VAL A 156 0.39 -4.65 -5.20
CA VAL A 156 1.28 -5.79 -4.95
C VAL A 156 1.41 -6.06 -3.45
N LEU A 157 1.63 -5.02 -2.62
CA LEU A 157 1.71 -5.16 -1.16
C LEU A 157 0.40 -5.69 -0.56
N LEU A 158 -0.74 -5.26 -1.09
CA LEU A 158 -2.07 -5.75 -0.70
C LEU A 158 -2.23 -7.23 -1.04
N CYS A 159 -1.97 -7.62 -2.29
CA CYS A 159 -2.10 -9.00 -2.76
C CYS A 159 -1.16 -9.96 -2.02
N LEU A 160 0.03 -9.52 -1.67
CA LEU A 160 1.03 -10.32 -0.97
C LEU A 160 0.90 -10.26 0.56
N SER A 161 -0.10 -9.55 1.09
CA SER A 161 -0.34 -9.43 2.54
C SER A 161 0.94 -8.99 3.29
N ALA A 162 1.55 -7.90 2.83
CA ALA A 162 2.89 -7.45 3.28
C ALA A 162 3.00 -7.17 4.78
N GLY A 163 1.91 -6.84 5.47
CA GLY A 163 1.88 -6.61 6.92
C GLY A 163 2.10 -7.87 7.77
N ARG A 164 2.00 -9.05 7.16
CA ARG A 164 2.32 -10.34 7.82
C ARG A 164 3.80 -10.46 8.15
N TYR A 165 4.65 -9.80 7.38
CA TYR A 165 6.09 -9.92 7.44
C TYR A 165 6.69 -8.66 8.05
N TYR A 166 7.37 -8.80 9.19
CA TYR A 166 8.00 -7.70 9.91
C TYR A 166 7.07 -6.52 10.28
N GLY A 167 5.74 -6.78 10.41
CA GLY A 167 4.75 -5.76 10.75
C GLY A 167 4.04 -6.00 12.07
N VAL A 168 3.51 -4.92 12.66
CA VAL A 168 2.65 -4.95 13.86
C VAL A 168 1.36 -5.73 13.59
N ASP A 169 0.93 -5.81 12.34
CA ASP A 169 -0.26 -6.57 11.92
C ASP A 169 -0.22 -8.04 12.34
N SER A 170 0.95 -8.67 12.33
CA SER A 170 1.11 -10.06 12.74
C SER A 170 0.66 -10.32 14.19
N TRP A 171 0.85 -9.32 15.06
CA TRP A 171 0.46 -9.35 16.46
C TRP A 171 -0.96 -8.81 16.69
N LEU A 172 -1.38 -7.82 15.89
CA LEU A 172 -2.65 -7.13 16.03
C LEU A 172 -3.85 -7.90 15.46
N THR A 173 -3.69 -8.56 14.30
CA THR A 173 -4.77 -9.26 13.59
C THR A 173 -5.56 -10.24 14.48
N PRO A 174 -4.95 -11.07 15.33
CA PRO A 174 -5.69 -11.98 16.19
C PRO A 174 -6.60 -11.27 17.22
N ARG A 175 -6.28 -10.00 17.54
CA ARG A 175 -7.01 -9.18 18.54
C ARG A 175 -8.13 -8.36 17.92
N LEU A 176 -8.06 -8.07 16.62
CA LEU A 176 -9.06 -7.25 15.91
C LEU A 176 -10.39 -7.97 15.63
N GLY A 177 -10.48 -9.29 15.83
CA GLY A 177 -11.70 -10.03 15.59
C GLY A 177 -12.28 -9.80 14.18
N ARG A 178 -13.48 -9.19 14.09
CA ARG A 178 -14.14 -8.90 12.81
C ARG A 178 -13.39 -7.86 11.97
N LEU A 179 -12.63 -6.96 12.56
CA LEU A 179 -11.85 -5.94 11.86
C LEU A 179 -10.49 -6.45 11.37
N GLY A 180 -10.19 -7.73 11.55
CA GLY A 180 -8.93 -8.34 11.10
C GLY A 180 -8.67 -8.25 9.58
N PHE A 181 -9.70 -7.96 8.78
CA PHE A 181 -9.54 -7.73 7.33
C PHE A 181 -8.80 -6.42 7.00
N LEU A 182 -8.76 -5.46 7.94
CA LEU A 182 -8.02 -4.20 7.78
C LEU A 182 -6.50 -4.41 7.91
N ALA A 183 -6.11 -5.48 8.56
CA ALA A 183 -4.72 -5.87 8.78
C ALA A 183 -4.37 -7.12 7.96
N SER A 184 -3.10 -7.31 7.63
CA SER A 184 -2.64 -8.42 6.78
C SER A 184 -2.24 -9.69 7.55
N GLY A 185 -2.55 -9.80 8.83
CA GLY A 185 -2.18 -10.96 9.64
C GLY A 185 -2.98 -12.22 9.30
N SER A 186 -2.47 -13.40 9.66
CA SER A 186 -3.23 -14.65 9.50
C SER A 186 -4.38 -14.69 10.52
N LEU A 187 -5.61 -14.71 10.04
CA LEU A 187 -6.74 -15.11 10.84
C LEU A 187 -6.49 -16.57 11.29
N ARG A 188 -6.13 -16.74 12.55
CA ARG A 188 -6.02 -18.10 13.14
C ARG A 188 -7.41 -18.71 13.07
N ARG A 189 -7.67 -19.57 12.05
CA ARG A 189 -8.92 -20.36 12.01
C ARG A 189 -9.01 -21.06 13.37
N ARG A 190 -9.92 -20.61 14.24
CA ARG A 190 -10.33 -21.41 15.38
C ARG A 190 -10.89 -22.70 14.79
N ARG A 191 -10.10 -23.80 14.84
CA ARG A 191 -10.67 -25.13 14.70
C ARG A 191 -11.61 -25.31 15.89
N LYS A 192 -12.91 -25.30 15.59
CA LYS A 192 -13.94 -25.84 16.50
C LYS A 192 -13.78 -27.35 16.53
#